data_cc588f1f488bb14195032817b8f837ed
#
_entry.id   cc588f1f488bb14195032817b8f837ed
#
_cell.length_a   1.000
_cell.length_b   1.000
_cell.length_c   1.000
_cell.angle_alpha   90.00
_cell.angle_beta   90.00
_cell.angle_gamma   90.00
#
_symmetry.space_group_name_H-M   'P 1'
#
loop_
_entity.id
_entity.type
_entity.pdbx_description
1 polymer ?
#
loop_
_entity_poly.entity_id
_entity_poly.type
_entity_poly.pdbx_seq_one_letter_code
_entity_poly.pdbx_strand_id
1 'polypeptide(L)'
;KIKNTMPERYWRFVPSIRNCQLAELVFRDAEGRVLTGRLIGPDVVRGEKLFDNDPLTYTYIDQWIGIDFGVPQAVSEIFYLPRNDANGIFPGDRYELFYYRFPEGWISAGKQTASDHWLRNKTTGIEERIFTWEKGEARFW
;
A
#
# COMPACT_ATOMS: atom_id res chain seq x y z
N LYS A 1 -1.04 -1.05 -12.75
CA LYS A 1 -0.73 0.34 -13.13
C LYS A 1 -1.83 1.28 -12.63
N ILE A 2 -1.47 2.39 -12.04
CA ILE A 2 -2.42 3.41 -11.58
C ILE A 2 -3.11 4.02 -12.79
N LYS A 3 -4.44 4.04 -12.77
CA LYS A 3 -5.24 4.50 -13.90
C LYS A 3 -5.32 6.02 -14.02
N ASN A 4 -5.15 6.74 -12.91
CA ASN A 4 -5.19 8.19 -12.90
C ASN A 4 -3.83 8.76 -12.52
N THR A 5 -3.22 9.51 -13.42
CA THR A 5 -1.95 10.22 -13.18
C THR A 5 -2.16 11.72 -12.97
N MET A 6 -3.40 12.20 -12.99
CA MET A 6 -3.72 13.60 -12.72
C MET A 6 -3.54 13.89 -11.22
N PRO A 7 -3.10 15.13 -10.90
CA PRO A 7 -2.95 15.52 -9.50
C PRO A 7 -4.30 15.55 -8.77
N GLU A 8 -4.35 14.88 -7.62
CA GLU A 8 -5.50 14.89 -6.70
C GLU A 8 -4.98 15.05 -5.28
N ARG A 9 -5.75 15.72 -4.42
CA ARG A 9 -5.30 16.02 -3.06
C ARG A 9 -5.44 14.85 -2.11
N TYR A 10 -6.55 14.07 -2.24
CA TYR A 10 -6.88 13.00 -1.32
C TYR A 10 -6.78 11.65 -2.00
N TRP A 11 -6.07 10.74 -1.37
CA TRP A 11 -5.91 9.36 -1.83
C TRP A 11 -6.14 8.39 -0.69
N ARG A 12 -6.68 7.21 -0.97
CA ARG A 12 -6.84 6.16 0.03
C ARG A 12 -6.55 4.77 -0.53
N PHE A 13 -6.06 3.93 0.35
CA PHE A 13 -5.77 2.53 0.13
C PHE A 13 -6.81 1.69 0.87
N VAL A 14 -7.48 0.78 0.15
CA VAL A 14 -8.59 -0.02 0.67
C VAL A 14 -8.30 -1.49 0.43
N PRO A 15 -7.97 -2.28 1.48
CA PRO A 15 -7.88 -3.73 1.36
C PRO A 15 -9.27 -4.35 1.29
N SER A 16 -9.38 -5.51 0.64
CA SER A 16 -10.65 -6.24 0.53
C SER A 16 -10.97 -7.07 1.77
N ILE A 17 -10.02 -7.21 2.67
CA ILE A 17 -10.13 -8.02 3.89
C ILE A 17 -9.97 -7.14 5.13
N ARG A 18 -10.57 -7.57 6.23
CA ARG A 18 -10.28 -7.00 7.54
C ARG A 18 -8.95 -7.53 8.05
N ASN A 19 -8.35 -6.78 8.96
CA ASN A 19 -7.07 -7.16 9.56
C ASN A 19 -5.97 -7.37 8.51
N CYS A 20 -5.95 -6.51 7.48
CA CYS A 20 -4.87 -6.51 6.50
C CYS A 20 -3.57 -6.03 7.17
N GLN A 21 -2.62 -6.92 7.37
CA GLN A 21 -1.39 -6.63 8.11
C GLN A 21 -0.29 -6.19 7.17
N LEU A 22 0.18 -4.97 7.39
CA LEU A 22 1.22 -4.33 6.59
C LEU A 22 2.32 -3.75 7.49
N ALA A 23 3.54 -3.73 6.96
CA ALA A 23 4.68 -3.07 7.60
C ALA A 23 4.85 -1.64 7.08
N GLU A 24 4.73 -1.43 5.77
CA GLU A 24 4.93 -0.12 5.14
C GLU A 24 3.92 0.14 4.02
N LEU A 25 3.59 1.41 3.83
CA LEU A 25 2.82 1.92 2.71
C LEU A 25 3.44 3.23 2.25
N VAL A 26 3.79 3.32 0.96
CA VAL A 26 4.50 4.46 0.40
C VAL A 26 3.82 4.92 -0.89
N PHE A 27 3.52 6.20 -0.98
CA PHE A 27 3.02 6.83 -2.20
C PHE A 27 4.17 7.56 -2.90
N ARG A 28 4.32 7.36 -4.20
CA ARG A 28 5.38 7.99 -4.99
C ARG A 28 4.84 8.67 -6.25
N ASP A 29 5.54 9.72 -6.66
CA ASP A 29 5.29 10.38 -7.94
C ASP A 29 6.04 9.68 -9.10
N ALA A 30 5.92 10.24 -10.29
CA ALA A 30 6.57 9.69 -11.49
C ALA A 30 8.10 9.74 -11.45
N GLU A 31 8.68 10.62 -10.64
CA GLU A 31 10.12 10.72 -10.41
C GLU A 31 10.61 9.84 -9.27
N GLY A 32 9.71 9.03 -8.67
CA GLY A 32 10.03 8.15 -7.56
C GLY A 32 10.14 8.84 -6.20
N ARG A 33 9.77 10.12 -6.11
CA ARG A 33 9.80 10.86 -4.84
C ARG A 33 8.65 10.40 -3.94
N VAL A 34 8.95 10.20 -2.67
CA VAL A 34 7.94 9.86 -1.67
C VAL A 34 7.04 11.07 -1.41
N LEU A 35 5.74 10.85 -1.53
CA LEU A 35 4.72 11.84 -1.24
C LEU A 35 4.23 11.65 0.19
N THR A 36 4.20 12.74 0.96
CA THR A 36 3.79 12.73 2.37
C THR A 36 2.66 13.72 2.60
N GLY A 37 1.88 13.46 3.65
CA GLY A 37 0.78 14.31 4.03
C GLY A 37 0.16 13.88 5.35
N ARG A 38 -1.00 14.44 5.66
CA ARG A 38 -1.73 14.08 6.87
C ARG A 38 -2.53 12.80 6.62
N LEU A 39 -2.42 11.85 7.53
CA LEU A 39 -3.23 10.62 7.47
C LEU A 39 -4.70 10.92 7.71
N ILE A 40 -5.56 10.26 6.95
CA ILE A 40 -7.01 10.37 7.03
C ILE A 40 -7.65 8.98 7.02
N GLY A 41 -8.86 8.88 7.53
CA GLY A 41 -9.66 7.66 7.48
C GLY A 41 -9.84 6.98 8.83
N PRO A 42 -10.62 5.90 8.87
CA PRO A 42 -10.95 5.22 10.13
C PRO A 42 -9.75 4.55 10.81
N ASP A 43 -8.73 4.18 10.05
CA ASP A 43 -7.55 3.48 10.57
C ASP A 43 -6.35 4.41 10.85
N VAL A 44 -6.57 5.72 10.98
CA VAL A 44 -5.51 6.73 11.19
C VAL A 44 -4.61 6.42 12.39
N VAL A 45 -5.19 6.08 13.53
CA VAL A 45 -4.42 5.86 14.77
C VAL A 45 -3.43 4.72 14.61
N ARG A 46 -3.86 3.64 13.97
CA ARG A 46 -3.00 2.48 13.70
C ARG A 46 -2.09 2.71 12.50
N GLY A 47 -2.55 3.51 11.55
CA GLY A 47 -1.90 3.72 10.26
C GLY A 47 -0.54 4.42 10.33
N GLU A 48 -0.23 5.10 11.42
CA GLU A 48 1.06 5.80 11.58
C GLU A 48 2.26 4.86 11.39
N LYS A 49 2.14 3.61 11.84
CA LYS A 49 3.19 2.59 11.66
C LYS A 49 3.47 2.21 10.21
N LEU A 50 2.56 2.51 9.30
CA LEU A 50 2.76 2.25 7.87
C LEU A 50 3.68 3.27 7.21
N PHE A 51 3.97 4.37 7.89
CA PHE A 51 4.71 5.51 7.35
C PHE A 51 5.91 5.88 8.22
N ASP A 52 6.36 4.97 9.08
CA ASP A 52 7.48 5.20 10.01
C ASP A 52 8.85 4.84 9.44
N ASN A 53 8.87 4.33 8.22
CA ASN A 53 10.08 3.89 7.52
C ASN A 53 10.85 2.79 8.26
N ASP A 54 10.13 1.98 9.06
CA ASP A 54 10.68 0.84 9.77
C ASP A 54 9.99 -0.45 9.32
N PRO A 55 10.64 -1.30 8.51
CA PRO A 55 10.03 -2.52 7.98
C PRO A 55 9.76 -3.58 9.04
N LEU A 56 10.27 -3.39 10.25
CA LEU A 56 10.08 -4.33 11.35
C LEU A 56 8.85 -4.00 12.20
N THR A 57 8.35 -2.78 12.12
CA THR A 57 7.06 -2.43 12.71
C THR A 57 5.93 -2.78 11.74
N TYR A 58 4.78 -3.15 12.28
CA TYR A 58 3.60 -3.44 11.48
C TYR A 58 2.33 -3.02 12.19
N THR A 59 1.28 -2.89 11.43
CA THR A 59 -0.08 -2.68 11.93
C THR A 59 -1.09 -3.39 11.04
N TYR A 60 -2.35 -3.21 11.30
CA TYR A 60 -3.41 -3.75 10.46
C TYR A 60 -4.40 -2.66 10.04
N ILE A 61 -4.98 -2.84 8.87
CA ILE A 61 -6.01 -1.99 8.30
C ILE A 61 -7.29 -2.81 8.22
N ASP A 62 -8.35 -2.33 8.87
CA ASP A 62 -9.66 -2.99 8.86
C ASP A 62 -10.60 -2.42 7.81
N GLN A 63 -10.49 -1.15 7.53
CA GLN A 63 -11.34 -0.45 6.57
C GLN A 63 -10.51 0.22 5.48
N TRP A 64 -9.85 1.33 5.80
CA TRP A 64 -8.96 2.01 4.90
C TRP A 64 -8.10 3.05 5.60
N ILE A 65 -7.00 3.36 4.95
CA ILE A 65 -6.10 4.44 5.33
C ILE A 65 -5.86 5.33 4.11
N GLY A 66 -5.80 6.62 4.31
CA GLY A 66 -5.54 7.57 3.24
C GLY A 66 -4.64 8.71 3.66
N ILE A 67 -4.32 9.54 2.69
CA ILE A 67 -3.48 10.73 2.86
C ILE A 67 -4.18 11.95 2.26
N ASP A 68 -4.19 13.02 3.02
CA ASP A 68 -4.42 14.38 2.55
C ASP A 68 -3.05 15.02 2.29
N PHE A 69 -2.68 15.17 1.03
CA PHE A 69 -1.41 15.78 0.67
C PHE A 69 -1.37 17.30 0.86
N GLY A 70 -2.50 17.91 1.23
CA GLY A 70 -2.60 19.37 1.40
C GLY A 70 -2.71 20.14 0.08
N VAL A 71 -2.08 19.64 -0.96
CA VAL A 71 -2.15 20.12 -2.35
C VAL A 71 -2.33 18.93 -3.28
N PRO A 72 -2.87 19.13 -4.50
CA PRO A 72 -2.96 18.04 -5.46
C PRO A 72 -1.60 17.42 -5.81
N GLN A 73 -1.53 16.09 -5.77
CA GLN A 73 -0.34 15.31 -6.11
C GLN A 73 -0.69 14.21 -7.10
N ALA A 74 0.15 14.01 -8.10
CA ALA A 74 0.00 12.91 -9.05
C ALA A 74 0.70 11.67 -8.50
N VAL A 75 -0.07 10.72 -8.00
CA VAL A 75 0.45 9.43 -7.52
C VAL A 75 0.65 8.51 -8.72
N SER A 76 1.87 8.11 -8.98
CA SER A 76 2.24 7.20 -10.07
C SER A 76 2.48 5.77 -9.60
N GLU A 77 2.88 5.60 -8.34
CA GLU A 77 3.21 4.31 -7.77
C GLU A 77 2.80 4.25 -6.30
N ILE A 78 2.29 3.10 -5.90
CA ILE A 78 2.18 2.71 -4.50
C ILE A 78 3.05 1.49 -4.26
N PHE A 79 3.87 1.59 -3.26
CA PHE A 79 4.62 0.49 -2.69
C PHE A 79 3.98 0.12 -1.36
N TYR A 80 3.69 -1.15 -1.14
CA TYR A 80 3.26 -1.65 0.15
C TYR A 80 3.98 -2.94 0.51
N LEU A 81 4.28 -3.05 1.78
CA LEU A 81 5.08 -4.12 2.34
C LEU A 81 4.22 -4.92 3.30
N PRO A 82 4.03 -6.22 3.07
CA PRO A 82 3.31 -7.05 4.03
C PRO A 82 4.14 -7.26 5.30
N ARG A 83 3.47 -7.70 6.34
CA ARG A 83 4.15 -8.17 7.55
C ARG A 83 5.12 -9.30 7.21
N ASN A 84 6.27 -9.32 7.87
CA ASN A 84 7.41 -10.16 7.49
C ASN A 84 7.41 -11.57 8.08
N ASP A 85 6.35 -12.01 8.75
CA ASP A 85 6.25 -13.31 9.42
C ASP A 85 5.22 -14.25 8.79
N ALA A 86 4.92 -14.06 7.51
CA ALA A 86 3.93 -14.79 6.73
C ALA A 86 2.46 -14.57 7.17
N ASN A 87 2.20 -13.57 8.00
CA ASN A 87 0.85 -13.16 8.41
C ASN A 87 0.37 -11.89 7.69
N GLY A 88 0.92 -11.60 6.54
CA GLY A 88 0.62 -10.39 5.81
C GLY A 88 -0.43 -10.57 4.72
N ILE A 89 0.03 -10.62 3.50
CA ILE A 89 -0.81 -10.70 2.30
C ILE A 89 -0.94 -12.15 1.86
N PHE A 90 -2.17 -12.58 1.55
CA PHE A 90 -2.46 -13.93 1.09
C PHE A 90 -2.91 -13.90 -0.37
N PRO A 91 -2.66 -15.00 -1.13
CA PRO A 91 -3.17 -15.11 -2.50
C PRO A 91 -4.68 -14.90 -2.56
N GLY A 92 -5.12 -14.06 -3.49
CA GLY A 92 -6.52 -13.70 -3.63
C GLY A 92 -6.94 -12.42 -2.88
N ASP A 93 -6.12 -11.91 -1.96
CA ASP A 93 -6.38 -10.62 -1.32
C ASP A 93 -6.34 -9.51 -2.37
N ARG A 94 -7.26 -8.59 -2.26
CA ARG A 94 -7.39 -7.48 -3.20
C ARG A 94 -7.18 -6.17 -2.49
N TYR A 95 -6.55 -5.27 -3.21
CA TYR A 95 -6.26 -3.91 -2.74
C TYR A 95 -6.72 -2.94 -3.82
N GLU A 96 -7.38 -1.88 -3.41
CA GLU A 96 -7.88 -0.87 -4.32
C GLU A 96 -7.41 0.51 -3.89
N LEU A 97 -6.94 1.27 -4.85
CA LEU A 97 -6.53 2.64 -4.66
C LEU A 97 -7.61 3.57 -5.18
N PHE A 98 -7.94 4.61 -4.41
CA PHE A 98 -8.90 5.63 -4.79
C PHE A 98 -8.29 7.02 -4.64
N TYR A 99 -8.76 7.93 -5.48
CA TYR A 99 -8.59 9.37 -5.30
C TYR A 99 -9.97 10.01 -5.13
N TYR A 100 -10.01 11.18 -4.50
CA TYR A 100 -11.24 11.92 -4.30
C TYR A 100 -11.31 13.13 -5.24
N ARG A 101 -12.43 13.24 -5.93
CA ARG A 101 -12.74 14.40 -6.79
C ARG A 101 -14.14 14.88 -6.50
N PHE A 102 -14.26 16.13 -6.09
CA PHE A 102 -15.57 16.76 -5.90
C PHE A 102 -16.17 17.14 -7.27
N PRO A 103 -17.49 16.92 -7.53
CA PRO A 103 -18.49 16.36 -6.61
C PRO A 103 -18.67 14.83 -6.72
N GLU A 104 -17.87 14.15 -7.53
CA GLU A 104 -18.04 12.72 -7.85
C GLU A 104 -17.72 11.80 -6.66
N GLY A 105 -16.87 12.26 -5.72
CA GLY A 105 -16.45 11.48 -4.56
C GLY A 105 -15.21 10.62 -4.83
N TRP A 106 -15.16 9.45 -4.20
CA TRP A 106 -14.05 8.52 -4.35
C TRP A 106 -14.14 7.76 -5.68
N ILE A 107 -13.06 7.83 -6.45
CA ILE A 107 -12.95 7.22 -7.78
C ILE A 107 -11.80 6.23 -7.75
N SER A 108 -12.02 5.02 -8.28
CA SER A 108 -10.99 3.98 -8.32
C SER A 108 -9.86 4.34 -9.29
N ALA A 109 -8.65 4.32 -8.77
CA ALA A 109 -7.42 4.46 -9.55
C ALA A 109 -6.86 3.10 -10.00
N GLY A 110 -7.37 2.01 -9.48
CA GLY A 110 -6.98 0.66 -9.87
C GLY A 110 -7.09 -0.35 -8.73
N LYS A 111 -7.10 -1.62 -9.11
CA LYS A 111 -7.11 -2.77 -8.21
C LYS A 111 -5.89 -3.63 -8.47
N GLN A 112 -5.40 -4.26 -7.39
CA GLN A 112 -4.37 -5.28 -7.46
C GLN A 112 -4.81 -6.49 -6.66
N THR A 113 -4.58 -7.69 -7.21
CA THR A 113 -4.82 -8.95 -6.51
C THR A 113 -3.48 -9.58 -6.20
N ALA A 114 -3.28 -9.96 -4.94
CA ALA A 114 -2.09 -10.70 -4.55
C ALA A 114 -2.10 -12.10 -5.16
N SER A 115 -1.02 -12.49 -5.80
CA SER A 115 -0.86 -13.81 -6.40
C SER A 115 -0.10 -14.76 -5.49
N ASP A 116 0.74 -14.22 -4.61
CA ASP A 116 1.63 -14.99 -3.76
C ASP A 116 2.02 -14.18 -2.52
N HIS A 117 2.20 -14.86 -1.38
CA HIS A 117 2.74 -14.26 -0.16
C HIS A 117 4.10 -14.85 0.22
N TRP A 118 4.63 -15.70 -0.62
CA TRP A 118 5.92 -16.35 -0.43
C TRP A 118 7.00 -15.68 -1.26
N LEU A 119 8.20 -15.65 -0.72
CA LEU A 119 9.39 -15.40 -1.50
C LEU A 119 9.93 -16.73 -2.00
N ARG A 120 10.28 -16.75 -3.27
CA ARG A 120 10.99 -17.87 -3.85
C ARG A 120 12.45 -17.50 -4.05
N ASN A 121 13.34 -18.22 -3.42
CA ASN A 121 14.76 -18.05 -3.65
C ASN A 121 15.10 -18.47 -5.07
N LYS A 122 15.57 -17.54 -5.89
CA LYS A 122 15.86 -17.79 -7.31
C LYS A 122 17.03 -18.75 -7.52
N THR A 123 17.95 -18.85 -6.56
CA THR A 123 19.14 -19.72 -6.64
C THR A 123 18.82 -21.17 -6.29
N THR A 124 18.07 -21.35 -5.19
CA THR A 124 17.75 -22.70 -4.68
C THR A 124 16.39 -23.24 -5.16
N GLY A 125 15.51 -22.35 -5.62
CA GLY A 125 14.12 -22.68 -5.95
C GLY A 125 13.23 -22.94 -4.73
N ILE A 126 13.74 -22.78 -3.51
CA ILE A 126 13.02 -23.02 -2.27
C ILE A 126 12.15 -21.80 -1.95
N GLU A 127 10.92 -22.05 -1.58
CA GLU A 127 10.01 -21.01 -1.09
C GLU A 127 10.39 -20.62 0.33
N GLU A 128 10.54 -19.31 0.56
CA GLU A 128 10.92 -18.75 1.85
C GLU A 128 9.84 -17.78 2.34
N ARG A 129 9.40 -17.94 3.58
CA ARG A 129 8.50 -16.98 4.26
C ARG A 129 9.28 -15.88 4.97
N ILE A 130 10.45 -15.56 4.44
CA ILE A 130 11.32 -14.55 5.01
C ILE A 130 11.23 -13.31 4.17
N PHE A 131 10.90 -12.22 4.82
CA PHE A 131 10.96 -10.92 4.22
C PHE A 131 12.40 -10.45 4.05
N THR A 132 12.73 -9.98 2.87
CA THR A 132 13.96 -9.22 2.62
C THR A 132 13.62 -7.98 1.81
N TRP A 133 14.26 -6.86 2.14
CA TRP A 133 14.02 -5.61 1.43
C TRP A 133 14.34 -5.68 -0.06
N GLU A 134 15.40 -6.35 -0.41
CA GLU A 134 15.88 -6.42 -1.78
C GLU A 134 15.06 -7.34 -2.67
N LYS A 135 14.41 -8.31 -2.05
CA LYS A 135 13.69 -9.36 -2.78
C LYS A 135 12.24 -9.42 -2.42
N GLY A 136 11.83 -8.48 -1.62
CA GLY A 136 10.71 -8.53 -0.77
C GLY A 136 9.39 -8.92 -1.34
N GLU A 137 8.51 -9.14 -0.43
CA GLU A 137 7.09 -9.27 -0.67
C GLU A 137 6.47 -7.91 -1.01
N ALA A 138 7.29 -7.02 -1.53
CA ALA A 138 6.85 -5.70 -1.97
C ALA A 138 5.84 -5.83 -3.12
N ARG A 139 4.80 -5.03 -3.06
CA ARG A 139 3.79 -4.94 -4.10
C ARG A 139 3.79 -3.53 -4.66
N PHE A 140 3.86 -3.43 -5.98
CA PHE A 140 3.84 -2.16 -6.70
C PHE A 140 2.55 -2.04 -7.52
N TRP A 141 2.04 -0.84 -7.54
CA TRP A 141 0.95 -0.44 -8.40
C TRP A 141 1.46 0.20 -9.67
#